data_1d217b1967841d6b3a5b49cf185ab315
#
_entry.id   1d217b1967841d6b3a5b49cf185ab315
#
_cell.length_a   1.000
_cell.length_b   1.000
_cell.length_c   1.000
_cell.angle_alpha   90.00
_cell.angle_beta   90.00
_cell.angle_gamma   90.00
#
_symmetry.space_group_name_H-M   'P 1'
#
loop_
_entity.id
_entity.type
_entity.pdbx_description
1 polymer ?
#
loop_
_entity_poly.entity_id
_entity_poly.type
_entity_poly.pdbx_seq_one_letter_code
_entity_poly.pdbx_strand_id
1 'polypeptide(L)'
;MNVGLIDAVKSTAGQLAHTVNSKLLGGHIPQDWLPQSSNSCTPDDMKLIDAELGLSEEHFSSPEGLFGFSTIEELETAIENCKEMILESEENSDRRKKLVIKLVQLRQKLQEIKDGPPDEPSTDAKMVMEHQFEPRMYERAQQYCEKCCGSIWGVLYGFYQCKNCNFKCHNKCLNSITRRCAYARAHEKPEFTLDICPEQGLSAQGYRCAECRQNVFPQQGQPRRCEYTGRYYCSLCHWNSHTIVPARVLHNWDFEPRKVCRASLQFLRLMVRKPILNLDELNPMLFTFVEDLGHVKKLREDILRMKQYLTLCHAAQQQKLLLLLHKRQHFVEGSHMYSLQDLIDLHDGNLLGYLTQVHQVFFDHITKSCEGCRGKGYLCKFCDSEEVIFPLGNDTFTCPECSSVYHKECREKRQDPCPWCEWKTRHHQTSRARSEDVELTNRNHALA
;
A
#
# COMPACT_ATOMS: atom_id res chain seq x y z
N MET A 1 13.59 20.53 -20.83
CA MET A 1 14.53 21.06 -19.83
C MET A 1 14.41 20.31 -18.51
N ASN A 2 14.39 18.98 -18.51
CA ASN A 2 14.24 18.18 -17.26
C ASN A 2 15.21 16.99 -17.17
N VAL A 3 16.19 16.91 -18.06
CA VAL A 3 17.18 15.82 -18.05
C VAL A 3 18.28 16.09 -17.01
N GLY A 4 18.59 17.34 -16.74
CA GLY A 4 19.64 17.71 -15.78
C GLY A 4 19.30 17.45 -14.30
N LEU A 5 18.03 17.39 -13.94
CA LEU A 5 17.62 17.16 -12.52
C LEU A 5 17.72 15.69 -12.13
N ILE A 6 17.50 14.79 -13.07
CA ILE A 6 17.55 13.33 -12.84
C ILE A 6 19.01 12.84 -12.71
N ASP A 7 19.92 13.43 -13.47
CA ASP A 7 21.33 13.07 -13.38
C ASP A 7 22.04 13.66 -12.15
N ALA A 8 21.62 14.83 -11.70
CA ALA A 8 22.06 15.40 -10.41
C ALA A 8 21.59 14.55 -9.22
N VAL A 9 20.34 14.05 -9.26
CA VAL A 9 19.81 13.15 -8.22
C VAL A 9 20.51 11.79 -8.24
N LYS A 10 20.85 11.26 -9.43
CA LYS A 10 21.56 9.98 -9.54
C LYS A 10 23.03 10.08 -9.06
N SER A 11 23.73 11.17 -9.33
CA SER A 11 25.11 11.38 -8.92
C SER A 11 25.23 11.61 -7.40
N THR A 12 24.37 12.43 -6.82
CA THR A 12 24.39 12.73 -5.39
C THR A 12 23.81 11.60 -4.53
N ALA A 13 22.78 10.90 -4.99
CA ALA A 13 22.23 9.74 -4.28
C ALA A 13 23.23 8.58 -4.18
N GLY A 14 23.99 8.31 -5.25
CA GLY A 14 25.03 7.27 -5.26
C GLY A 14 26.19 7.60 -4.32
N GLN A 15 26.66 8.84 -4.29
CA GLN A 15 27.77 9.26 -3.44
C GLN A 15 27.36 9.43 -1.97
N LEU A 16 26.17 9.94 -1.69
CA LEU A 16 25.65 10.07 -0.32
C LEU A 16 25.25 8.72 0.28
N ALA A 17 24.66 7.82 -0.50
CA ALA A 17 24.34 6.46 -0.03
C ALA A 17 25.62 5.68 0.30
N HIS A 18 26.69 5.83 -0.47
CA HIS A 18 28.00 5.21 -0.16
C HIS A 18 28.67 5.83 1.07
N THR A 19 28.61 7.14 1.22
CA THR A 19 29.24 7.85 2.35
C THR A 19 28.47 7.64 3.66
N VAL A 20 27.15 7.60 3.58
CA VAL A 20 26.28 7.37 4.75
C VAL A 20 26.28 5.90 5.16
N ASN A 21 26.25 4.96 4.21
CA ASN A 21 26.27 3.53 4.53
C ASN A 21 27.64 3.03 5.05
N SER A 22 28.76 3.54 4.53
CA SER A 22 30.09 3.12 5.01
C SER A 22 30.48 3.71 6.38
N LYS A 23 29.89 4.85 6.77
CA LYS A 23 30.12 5.47 8.08
C LYS A 23 29.14 5.07 9.18
N LEU A 24 27.98 4.48 8.82
CA LEU A 24 26.94 4.09 9.78
C LEU A 24 26.94 2.60 10.16
N LEU A 25 27.81 1.78 9.55
CA LEU A 25 27.91 0.34 9.82
C LEU A 25 29.09 -0.07 10.72
N GLY A 26 29.59 0.77 11.57
CA GLY A 26 30.58 0.37 12.56
C GLY A 26 31.72 1.35 12.79
N GLY A 27 31.42 2.53 13.21
CA GLY A 27 32.42 3.49 13.62
C GLY A 27 31.89 4.45 14.64
N HIS A 28 32.65 4.68 15.71
CA HIS A 28 32.48 5.77 16.65
C HIS A 28 32.06 7.06 15.94
N ILE A 29 30.93 7.63 16.34
CA ILE A 29 30.53 8.98 15.91
C ILE A 29 31.64 9.95 16.40
N PRO A 30 32.29 10.72 15.52
CA PRO A 30 33.24 11.73 15.95
C PRO A 30 32.54 12.73 16.90
N GLN A 31 33.17 13.03 18.01
CA GLN A 31 32.63 13.97 19.00
C GLN A 31 32.35 15.38 18.45
N ASP A 32 32.89 15.74 17.32
CA ASP A 32 32.69 17.03 16.64
C ASP A 32 31.31 17.15 15.94
N TRP A 33 30.53 16.08 15.91
CA TRP A 33 29.18 16.05 15.31
C TRP A 33 28.04 16.10 16.33
N LEU A 34 28.40 16.14 17.62
CA LEU A 34 27.42 16.43 18.66
C LEU A 34 27.25 17.97 18.70
N PRO A 35 26.01 18.48 18.55
CA PRO A 35 25.79 19.92 18.63
C PRO A 35 26.21 20.41 19.99
N GLN A 36 27.25 21.24 20.01
CA GLN A 36 27.54 22.05 21.18
C GLN A 36 26.30 22.91 21.45
N SER A 37 25.83 22.85 22.67
CA SER A 37 24.65 23.48 23.20
C SER A 37 24.60 25.00 22.93
N SER A 38 23.97 25.40 21.83
CA SER A 38 23.38 26.72 21.62
C SER A 38 22.64 26.83 20.29
N ASN A 39 21.58 26.08 20.10
CA ASN A 39 20.44 26.44 19.24
C ASN A 39 19.29 25.54 19.62
N SER A 40 18.37 26.07 20.40
CA SER A 40 17.19 25.38 20.89
C SER A 40 16.30 24.97 19.73
N CYS A 41 16.29 23.67 19.40
CA CYS A 41 15.20 23.06 18.64
C CYS A 41 13.93 23.32 19.46
N THR A 42 13.02 24.14 18.96
CA THR A 42 11.76 24.35 19.67
C THR A 42 10.94 23.06 19.55
N PRO A 43 10.23 22.65 20.62
CA PRO A 43 9.36 21.46 20.58
C PRO A 43 8.35 21.49 19.44
N ASP A 44 7.94 22.67 19.00
CA ASP A 44 6.95 22.86 17.93
C ASP A 44 7.49 22.53 16.52
N ASP A 45 8.78 22.75 16.29
CA ASP A 45 9.40 22.40 15.00
C ASP A 45 9.52 20.87 14.80
N MET A 46 9.73 20.11 15.87
CA MET A 46 9.77 18.65 15.82
C MET A 46 8.37 18.05 15.61
N LYS A 47 7.34 18.68 16.19
CA LYS A 47 5.93 18.30 15.97
C LYS A 47 5.50 18.48 14.53
N LEU A 48 5.98 19.53 13.86
CA LEU A 48 5.68 19.75 12.45
C LEU A 48 6.28 18.62 11.57
N ILE A 49 7.50 18.21 11.85
CA ILE A 49 8.15 17.08 11.16
C ILE A 49 7.42 15.78 11.44
N ASP A 50 6.96 15.55 12.67
CA ASP A 50 6.18 14.35 13.01
C ASP A 50 4.86 14.29 12.25
N ALA A 51 4.17 15.42 12.10
CA ALA A 51 2.96 15.51 11.30
C ALA A 51 3.21 15.26 9.81
N GLU A 52 4.30 15.80 9.25
CA GLU A 52 4.71 15.59 7.85
C GLU A 52 5.09 14.11 7.59
N LEU A 53 5.68 13.42 8.57
CA LEU A 53 6.00 12.00 8.50
C LEU A 53 4.78 11.09 8.75
N GLY A 54 3.60 11.67 9.01
CA GLY A 54 2.42 10.92 9.42
C GLY A 54 2.49 10.38 10.85
N LEU A 55 3.46 10.87 11.62
CA LEU A 55 3.70 10.53 13.01
C LEU A 55 3.12 11.64 13.87
N SER A 56 1.82 11.63 14.14
CA SER A 56 1.25 12.49 15.17
C SER A 56 1.77 12.05 16.55
N GLU A 57 1.78 12.95 17.55
CA GLU A 57 2.14 12.61 18.94
C GLU A 57 1.37 11.39 19.47
N GLU A 58 0.24 11.05 18.87
CA GLU A 58 -0.58 9.86 19.19
C GLU A 58 -0.05 8.57 18.57
N HIS A 59 0.73 8.61 17.48
CA HIS A 59 1.28 7.44 16.82
C HIS A 59 2.42 6.78 17.60
N PHE A 60 3.23 7.55 18.32
CA PHE A 60 4.39 7.02 19.05
C PHE A 60 4.05 6.42 20.41
N SER A 61 2.89 6.70 20.95
CA SER A 61 2.44 6.16 22.22
C SER A 61 1.68 4.85 22.11
N SER A 62 1.41 4.40 20.88
CA SER A 62 0.77 3.10 20.63
C SER A 62 1.78 2.12 20.06
N PRO A 63 2.02 0.95 20.66
CA PRO A 63 2.93 -0.06 20.13
C PRO A 63 2.42 -0.73 18.85
N GLU A 64 1.19 -0.48 18.45
CA GLU A 64 0.61 -0.98 17.20
C GLU A 64 -0.08 0.15 16.44
N GLY A 65 0.27 0.26 15.16
CA GLY A 65 -0.10 1.33 14.29
C GLY A 65 -1.58 1.62 14.20
N LEU A 66 -1.87 2.88 13.99
CA LEU A 66 -3.23 3.42 13.85
C LEU A 66 -4.00 2.79 12.67
N PHE A 67 -3.30 2.09 11.78
CA PHE A 67 -3.80 1.61 10.49
C PHE A 67 -3.76 0.09 10.31
N GLY A 68 -3.45 -0.69 11.35
CA GLY A 68 -3.39 -2.15 11.26
C GLY A 68 -2.06 -2.70 10.73
N PHE A 69 -1.04 -1.86 10.64
CA PHE A 69 0.35 -2.26 10.46
C PHE A 69 1.00 -2.47 11.83
N SER A 70 2.00 -3.34 11.90
CA SER A 70 2.82 -3.41 13.11
C SER A 70 3.58 -2.11 13.31
N THR A 71 3.90 -1.74 14.54
CA THR A 71 4.74 -0.57 14.85
C THR A 71 6.06 -0.59 14.10
N ILE A 72 6.58 -1.79 13.83
CA ILE A 72 7.80 -2.00 13.05
C ILE A 72 7.60 -1.51 11.62
N GLU A 73 6.50 -1.89 10.94
CA GLU A 73 6.21 -1.48 9.57
C GLU A 73 5.94 0.03 9.46
N GLU A 74 5.26 0.61 10.44
CA GLU A 74 5.04 2.06 10.49
C GLU A 74 6.35 2.83 10.71
N LEU A 75 7.21 2.35 11.60
CA LEU A 75 8.53 2.93 11.82
C LEU A 75 9.44 2.78 10.60
N GLU A 76 9.40 1.63 9.93
CA GLU A 76 10.14 1.42 8.68
C GLU A 76 9.66 2.37 7.59
N THR A 77 8.35 2.55 7.46
CA THR A 77 7.75 3.52 6.51
C THR A 77 8.14 4.96 6.86
N ALA A 78 8.07 5.33 8.15
CA ALA A 78 8.48 6.65 8.60
C ALA A 78 9.98 6.92 8.39
N ILE A 79 10.82 5.91 8.55
CA ILE A 79 12.26 5.98 8.26
C ILE A 79 12.50 6.24 6.77
N GLU A 80 11.79 5.54 5.87
CA GLU A 80 11.94 5.77 4.43
C GLU A 80 11.43 7.15 4.01
N ASN A 81 10.27 7.59 4.50
CA ASN A 81 9.76 8.93 4.25
C ASN A 81 10.74 10.01 4.77
N CYS A 82 11.33 9.81 5.95
CA CYS A 82 12.31 10.74 6.50
C CYS A 82 13.59 10.82 5.65
N LYS A 83 14.04 9.70 5.07
CA LYS A 83 15.17 9.68 4.14
C LYS A 83 14.85 10.45 2.85
N GLU A 84 13.66 10.25 2.27
CA GLU A 84 13.21 11.00 1.09
C GLU A 84 13.21 12.50 1.37
N MET A 85 12.63 12.93 2.50
CA MET A 85 12.61 14.34 2.89
C MET A 85 14.01 14.93 3.11
N ILE A 86 14.98 14.15 3.61
CA ILE A 86 16.38 14.57 3.73
C ILE A 86 17.00 14.80 2.35
N LEU A 87 16.70 13.92 1.37
CA LEU A 87 17.22 14.05 0.01
C LEU A 87 16.62 15.24 -0.74
N GLU A 88 15.36 15.58 -0.49
CA GLU A 88 14.66 16.72 -1.05
C GLU A 88 15.07 18.06 -0.41
N SER A 89 15.64 18.02 0.78
CA SER A 89 16.05 19.22 1.53
C SER A 89 17.36 19.79 1.02
N GLU A 90 17.49 21.13 0.99
CA GLU A 90 18.74 21.81 0.62
C GLU A 90 19.90 21.41 1.53
N GLU A 91 21.10 21.31 0.96
CA GLU A 91 22.31 20.99 1.71
C GLU A 91 22.59 22.07 2.77
N ASN A 92 22.92 21.61 3.99
CA ASN A 92 23.18 22.44 5.17
C ASN A 92 21.99 23.24 5.71
N SER A 93 20.76 23.03 5.25
CA SER A 93 19.58 23.68 5.85
C SER A 93 19.33 23.16 7.28
N ASP A 94 18.78 24.03 8.14
CA ASP A 94 18.43 23.64 9.50
C ASP A 94 17.31 22.58 9.52
N ARG A 95 16.43 22.59 8.51
CA ARG A 95 15.44 21.54 8.31
C ARG A 95 16.10 20.18 8.07
N ARG A 96 17.13 20.11 7.22
CA ARG A 96 17.87 18.86 6.97
C ARG A 96 18.54 18.33 8.23
N LYS A 97 19.15 19.20 9.05
CA LYS A 97 19.75 18.79 10.33
C LYS A 97 18.70 18.18 11.28
N LYS A 98 17.52 18.81 11.38
CA LYS A 98 16.41 18.32 12.21
C LYS A 98 15.90 16.96 11.71
N LEU A 99 15.73 16.79 10.41
CA LEU A 99 15.34 15.52 9.78
C LEU A 99 16.36 14.40 10.03
N VAL A 100 17.66 14.70 9.99
CA VAL A 100 18.72 13.72 10.31
C VAL A 100 18.64 13.29 11.78
N ILE A 101 18.42 14.22 12.71
CA ILE A 101 18.21 13.89 14.13
C ILE A 101 16.99 12.99 14.28
N LYS A 102 15.88 13.32 13.61
CA LYS A 102 14.67 12.52 13.65
C LYS A 102 14.88 11.12 13.08
N LEU A 103 15.59 11.00 11.96
CA LEU A 103 15.95 9.70 11.38
C LEU A 103 16.73 8.82 12.36
N VAL A 104 17.68 9.39 13.09
CA VAL A 104 18.44 8.66 14.12
C VAL A 104 17.51 8.18 15.24
N GLN A 105 16.62 9.04 15.72
CA GLN A 105 15.65 8.69 16.76
C GLN A 105 14.71 7.55 16.32
N LEU A 106 14.20 7.62 15.08
CA LEU A 106 13.34 6.57 14.50
C LEU A 106 14.07 5.23 14.40
N ARG A 107 15.32 5.25 13.95
CA ARG A 107 16.14 4.03 13.83
C ARG A 107 16.47 3.44 15.20
N GLN A 108 16.80 4.26 16.18
CA GLN A 108 17.03 3.79 17.55
C GLN A 108 15.77 3.14 18.12
N LYS A 109 14.61 3.78 17.94
CA LYS A 109 13.34 3.22 18.40
C LYS A 109 12.97 1.91 17.70
N LEU A 110 13.22 1.81 16.40
CA LEU A 110 13.04 0.56 15.65
C LEU A 110 13.97 -0.55 16.19
N GLN A 111 15.22 -0.20 16.51
CA GLN A 111 16.18 -1.14 17.08
C GLN A 111 15.75 -1.59 18.48
N GLU A 112 15.32 -0.66 19.33
CA GLU A 112 14.78 -0.97 20.67
C GLU A 112 13.60 -1.95 20.61
N ILE A 113 12.72 -1.80 19.62
CA ILE A 113 11.58 -2.71 19.43
C ILE A 113 12.05 -4.06 18.89
N LYS A 114 13.03 -4.10 17.97
CA LYS A 114 13.57 -5.36 17.42
C LYS A 114 14.42 -6.15 18.41
N ASP A 115 15.18 -5.45 19.24
CA ASP A 115 16.07 -6.06 20.25
C ASP A 115 15.39 -6.21 21.60
N GLY A 116 14.19 -5.64 21.77
CA GLY A 116 13.38 -5.79 22.98
C GLY A 116 13.04 -7.26 23.24
N PRO A 117 12.87 -7.66 24.49
CA PRO A 117 12.38 -9.00 24.81
C PRO A 117 11.05 -9.21 24.07
N PRO A 118 10.79 -10.44 23.54
CA PRO A 118 9.52 -10.74 22.91
C PRO A 118 8.42 -10.31 23.89
N ASP A 119 7.44 -9.52 23.40
CA ASP A 119 6.34 -8.97 24.19
C ASP A 119 5.70 -10.07 25.03
N GLU A 120 6.19 -10.29 26.25
CA GLU A 120 5.41 -11.01 27.23
C GLU A 120 4.14 -10.18 27.46
N PRO A 121 2.95 -10.78 27.34
CA PRO A 121 1.71 -10.06 27.58
C PRO A 121 1.84 -9.42 28.96
N SER A 122 1.80 -8.09 29.01
CA SER A 122 1.90 -7.36 30.26
C SER A 122 0.92 -8.02 31.24
N THR A 123 1.37 -8.39 32.42
CA THR A 123 0.58 -9.11 33.44
C THR A 123 -0.73 -8.40 33.80
N ASP A 124 -0.90 -7.14 33.40
CA ASP A 124 -2.08 -6.30 33.59
C ASP A 124 -2.99 -6.15 32.35
N ALA A 125 -2.70 -6.82 31.25
CA ALA A 125 -3.54 -6.74 30.05
C ALA A 125 -4.89 -7.42 30.26
N LYS A 126 -5.99 -6.69 30.04
CA LYS A 126 -7.35 -7.20 30.23
C LYS A 126 -8.03 -7.46 28.89
N MET A 127 -8.52 -8.67 28.71
CA MET A 127 -9.29 -9.05 27.52
C MET A 127 -10.79 -8.82 27.74
N VAL A 128 -11.40 -7.93 26.96
CA VAL A 128 -12.85 -7.66 27.00
C VAL A 128 -13.35 -7.48 25.57
N MET A 129 -14.34 -8.25 25.13
CA MET A 129 -14.92 -8.21 23.78
C MET A 129 -13.84 -8.22 22.67
N GLU A 130 -12.84 -9.08 22.83
CA GLU A 130 -11.68 -9.24 21.93
C GLU A 130 -10.75 -8.00 21.85
N HIS A 131 -10.99 -7.00 22.68
CA HIS A 131 -10.02 -5.94 22.90
C HIS A 131 -8.96 -6.39 23.87
N GLN A 132 -7.72 -6.17 23.53
CA GLN A 132 -6.58 -6.33 24.42
C GLN A 132 -6.28 -4.97 25.05
N PHE A 133 -6.77 -4.74 26.25
CA PHE A 133 -6.64 -3.49 26.97
C PHE A 133 -5.38 -3.45 27.81
N GLU A 134 -4.61 -2.40 27.62
CA GLU A 134 -3.46 -2.06 28.43
C GLU A 134 -3.75 -0.82 29.27
N PRO A 135 -3.26 -0.75 30.52
CA PRO A 135 -3.36 0.46 31.31
C PRO A 135 -2.44 1.53 30.73
N ARG A 136 -2.96 2.74 30.55
CA ARG A 136 -2.21 3.92 30.13
C ARG A 136 -2.31 5.03 31.16
N MET A 137 -1.24 5.75 31.35
CA MET A 137 -1.23 6.96 32.15
C MET A 137 -1.73 8.14 31.31
N TYR A 138 -2.23 9.17 31.99
CA TYR A 138 -2.77 10.35 31.31
C TYR A 138 -1.70 11.06 30.45
N GLU A 139 -2.04 11.35 29.22
CA GLU A 139 -1.30 12.20 28.32
C GLU A 139 -1.96 13.60 28.25
N ARG A 140 -1.20 14.64 27.94
CA ARG A 140 -1.66 16.04 28.00
C ARG A 140 -2.81 16.38 27.02
N ALA A 141 -3.11 15.51 26.05
CA ALA A 141 -4.21 15.72 25.10
C ALA A 141 -5.58 15.37 25.71
N GLN A 142 -6.60 16.16 25.41
CA GLN A 142 -7.97 15.91 25.86
C GLN A 142 -8.51 14.64 25.17
N GLN A 143 -8.72 13.59 25.97
CA GLN A 143 -9.20 12.30 25.49
C GLN A 143 -10.62 12.00 26.00
N TYR A 144 -11.37 11.20 25.25
CA TYR A 144 -12.72 10.82 25.59
C TYR A 144 -12.87 9.32 25.68
N CYS A 145 -13.64 8.89 26.70
CA CYS A 145 -14.02 7.49 26.84
C CYS A 145 -15.00 7.08 25.74
N GLU A 146 -14.66 6.08 24.95
CA GLU A 146 -15.51 5.62 23.84
C GLU A 146 -16.75 4.87 24.30
N LYS A 147 -16.83 4.51 25.58
CA LYS A 147 -18.02 3.88 26.16
C LYS A 147 -19.04 4.88 26.68
N CYS A 148 -18.63 5.84 27.51
CA CYS A 148 -19.53 6.79 28.17
C CYS A 148 -19.46 8.20 27.59
N CYS A 149 -18.59 8.46 26.60
CA CYS A 149 -18.35 9.78 25.98
C CYS A 149 -17.85 10.87 26.95
N GLY A 150 -17.60 10.53 28.21
CA GLY A 150 -17.01 11.45 29.18
C GLY A 150 -15.54 11.64 28.92
N SER A 151 -15.03 12.86 29.23
CA SER A 151 -13.60 13.14 29.14
C SER A 151 -12.81 12.28 30.12
N ILE A 152 -11.66 11.81 29.67
CA ILE A 152 -10.68 11.12 30.50
C ILE A 152 -9.81 12.21 31.14
N TRP A 153 -10.01 12.45 32.44
CA TRP A 153 -9.34 13.52 33.20
C TRP A 153 -8.36 12.94 34.21
N GLY A 154 -7.29 13.65 34.41
CA GLY A 154 -6.49 13.61 35.62
C GLY A 154 -5.16 12.90 35.54
N VAL A 155 -4.18 13.57 36.12
CA VAL A 155 -2.79 13.10 36.28
C VAL A 155 -2.69 11.83 37.17
N LEU A 156 -3.73 11.53 37.96
CA LEU A 156 -3.72 10.47 38.96
C LEU A 156 -4.50 9.21 38.56
N TYR A 157 -5.34 9.29 37.52
CA TYR A 157 -6.20 8.15 37.14
C TYR A 157 -5.81 7.67 35.74
N GLY A 158 -5.26 6.47 35.67
CA GLY A 158 -5.00 5.75 34.42
C GLY A 158 -6.32 5.43 33.66
N PHE A 159 -6.21 5.22 32.40
CA PHE A 159 -7.27 4.73 31.54
C PHE A 159 -6.83 3.47 30.84
N TYR A 160 -7.76 2.74 30.22
CA TYR A 160 -7.45 1.59 29.40
C TYR A 160 -7.53 1.93 27.93
N GLN A 161 -6.53 1.48 27.17
CA GLN A 161 -6.50 1.60 25.72
C GLN A 161 -6.32 0.23 25.10
N CYS A 162 -7.12 -0.11 24.09
CA CYS A 162 -6.92 -1.34 23.33
C CYS A 162 -5.68 -1.20 22.46
N LYS A 163 -4.76 -2.18 22.59
CA LYS A 163 -3.54 -2.28 21.80
C LYS A 163 -3.82 -2.26 20.28
N ASN A 164 -4.85 -2.97 19.83
CA ASN A 164 -5.09 -3.24 18.41
C ASN A 164 -5.99 -2.24 17.68
N CYS A 165 -6.96 -1.62 18.35
CA CYS A 165 -7.93 -0.71 17.71
C CYS A 165 -7.98 0.68 18.35
N ASN A 166 -7.10 0.95 19.32
CA ASN A 166 -7.01 2.23 20.05
C ASN A 166 -8.30 2.66 20.77
N PHE A 167 -9.21 1.73 21.05
CA PHE A 167 -10.41 2.01 21.85
C PHE A 167 -10.00 2.44 23.26
N LYS A 168 -10.37 3.66 23.68
CA LYS A 168 -10.00 4.24 24.96
C LYS A 168 -11.20 4.23 25.92
N CYS A 169 -11.00 3.84 27.17
CA CYS A 169 -12.05 3.85 28.17
C CYS A 169 -11.55 4.09 29.60
N HIS A 170 -12.44 4.61 30.45
CA HIS A 170 -12.18 4.67 31.89
C HIS A 170 -12.09 3.25 32.48
N ASN A 171 -11.34 3.08 33.56
CA ASN A 171 -11.29 1.83 34.30
C ASN A 171 -12.69 1.31 34.66
N LYS A 172 -13.56 2.17 35.21
CA LYS A 172 -14.95 1.84 35.55
C LYS A 172 -15.83 1.43 34.38
N CYS A 173 -15.46 1.82 33.16
CA CYS A 173 -16.23 1.52 31.94
C CYS A 173 -15.82 0.20 31.28
N LEU A 174 -14.68 -0.38 31.64
CA LEU A 174 -14.08 -1.53 31.00
C LEU A 174 -15.05 -2.72 30.91
N ASN A 175 -15.63 -3.13 32.04
CA ASN A 175 -16.53 -4.28 32.11
C ASN A 175 -17.92 -4.04 31.46
N SER A 176 -18.23 -2.80 31.11
CA SER A 176 -19.50 -2.44 30.48
C SER A 176 -19.40 -2.30 28.94
N ILE A 177 -18.24 -2.57 28.36
CA ILE A 177 -18.00 -2.50 26.92
C ILE A 177 -18.82 -3.58 26.22
N THR A 178 -19.57 -3.18 25.19
CA THR A 178 -20.41 -4.06 24.37
C THR A 178 -19.95 -4.13 22.93
N ARG A 179 -19.06 -3.21 22.52
CA ARG A 179 -18.50 -3.16 21.18
C ARG A 179 -17.40 -4.20 21.04
N ARG A 180 -17.49 -5.02 20.02
CA ARG A 180 -16.43 -5.94 19.62
C ARG A 180 -15.25 -5.18 19.04
N CYS A 181 -14.04 -5.67 19.25
CA CYS A 181 -12.83 -5.05 18.71
C CYS A 181 -12.87 -4.94 17.18
N ALA A 182 -12.65 -3.73 16.67
CA ALA A 182 -12.66 -3.49 15.22
C ALA A 182 -11.51 -4.22 14.51
N TYR A 183 -10.37 -4.37 15.17
CA TYR A 183 -9.23 -5.12 14.65
C TYR A 183 -9.53 -6.61 14.53
N ALA A 184 -10.08 -7.23 15.59
CA ALA A 184 -10.48 -8.63 15.55
C ALA A 184 -11.51 -8.90 14.44
N ARG A 185 -12.50 -7.99 14.30
CA ARG A 185 -13.47 -8.04 13.20
C ARG A 185 -12.80 -7.96 11.82
N ALA A 186 -11.82 -7.06 11.66
CA ALA A 186 -11.09 -6.88 10.40
C ALA A 186 -10.17 -8.06 10.05
N HIS A 187 -9.77 -8.86 11.05
CA HIS A 187 -9.02 -10.11 10.86
C HIS A 187 -9.92 -11.30 10.54
N GLU A 188 -11.03 -11.43 11.27
CA GLU A 188 -11.95 -12.55 11.06
C GLU A 188 -12.67 -12.45 9.71
N LYS A 189 -13.14 -11.23 9.37
CA LYS A 189 -13.86 -10.98 8.13
C LYS A 189 -13.36 -9.70 7.48
N PRO A 190 -12.26 -9.75 6.71
CA PRO A 190 -11.68 -8.59 6.04
C PRO A 190 -12.46 -8.22 4.77
N GLU A 191 -13.76 -7.99 4.90
CA GLU A 191 -14.66 -7.67 3.80
C GLU A 191 -15.47 -6.41 4.10
N PHE A 192 -15.68 -5.58 3.08
CA PHE A 192 -16.59 -4.47 3.17
C PHE A 192 -18.05 -4.92 2.99
N THR A 193 -18.98 -4.18 3.61
CA THR A 193 -20.39 -4.24 3.22
C THR A 193 -20.54 -3.47 1.93
N LEU A 194 -20.94 -4.16 0.85
CA LEU A 194 -21.01 -3.61 -0.50
C LEU A 194 -22.43 -3.22 -0.92
N ASP A 195 -23.42 -3.45 -0.07
CA ASP A 195 -24.79 -2.97 -0.28
C ASP A 195 -24.89 -1.49 0.09
N ILE A 196 -25.44 -0.69 -0.82
CA ILE A 196 -25.71 0.73 -0.53
C ILE A 196 -26.83 0.81 0.50
N CYS A 197 -26.45 1.07 1.75
CA CYS A 197 -27.28 1.41 2.91
C CYS A 197 -28.73 0.87 2.82
N PRO A 198 -28.97 -0.42 3.09
CA PRO A 198 -30.32 -0.98 3.03
C PRO A 198 -31.22 -0.25 4.04
N GLU A 199 -32.31 0.33 3.55
CA GLU A 199 -33.22 1.09 4.39
C GLU A 199 -34.09 0.15 5.23
N GLN A 200 -33.57 -0.20 6.40
CA GLN A 200 -34.37 -0.85 7.42
C GLN A 200 -34.88 0.23 8.39
N GLY A 201 -36.20 0.36 8.52
CA GLY A 201 -36.76 1.30 9.48
C GLY A 201 -36.39 0.97 10.92
N LEU A 202 -36.45 1.97 11.81
CA LEU A 202 -36.13 1.80 13.23
C LEU A 202 -37.08 0.77 13.91
N SER A 203 -38.28 0.62 13.42
CA SER A 203 -39.27 -0.40 13.86
C SER A 203 -38.75 -1.83 13.63
N ALA A 204 -38.14 -2.08 12.48
CA ALA A 204 -37.54 -3.40 12.19
C ALA A 204 -36.41 -3.74 13.15
N GLN A 205 -35.79 -2.73 13.79
CA GLN A 205 -34.74 -2.86 14.80
C GLN A 205 -35.27 -2.90 16.23
N GLY A 206 -36.63 -2.90 16.40
CA GLY A 206 -37.31 -2.92 17.69
C GLY A 206 -37.02 -1.68 18.55
N TYR A 207 -36.81 -0.52 17.93
CA TYR A 207 -36.47 0.74 18.61
C TYR A 207 -35.24 0.64 19.54
N ARG A 208 -34.26 -0.21 19.21
CA ARG A 208 -33.05 -0.41 20.00
C ARG A 208 -31.81 -0.03 19.20
N CYS A 209 -30.80 0.55 19.88
CA CYS A 209 -29.51 0.81 19.31
C CYS A 209 -28.88 -0.47 18.79
N ALA A 210 -28.35 -0.47 17.55
CA ALA A 210 -27.77 -1.64 16.94
C ALA A 210 -26.53 -2.16 17.69
N GLU A 211 -25.83 -1.29 18.44
CA GLU A 211 -24.63 -1.64 19.19
C GLU A 211 -24.94 -1.95 20.67
N CYS A 212 -25.39 -0.95 21.45
CA CYS A 212 -25.54 -1.09 22.89
C CYS A 212 -26.91 -1.63 23.34
N ARG A 213 -27.86 -1.83 22.41
CA ARG A 213 -29.20 -2.35 22.65
C ARG A 213 -30.11 -1.45 23.54
N GLN A 214 -29.63 -0.29 23.92
CA GLN A 214 -30.47 0.69 24.62
C GLN A 214 -31.61 1.17 23.72
N ASN A 215 -32.76 1.49 24.32
CA ASN A 215 -33.90 2.02 23.60
C ASN A 215 -33.56 3.37 22.95
N VAL A 216 -34.01 3.56 21.74
CA VAL A 216 -33.80 4.77 20.94
C VAL A 216 -35.17 5.22 20.41
N PHE A 217 -35.86 6.04 21.19
CA PHE A 217 -37.13 6.60 20.76
C PHE A 217 -36.93 8.00 20.17
N PRO A 218 -37.66 8.35 19.11
CA PRO A 218 -37.59 9.70 18.51
C PRO A 218 -37.84 10.84 19.49
N GLN A 219 -38.64 10.58 20.54
CA GLN A 219 -38.99 11.54 21.59
C GLN A 219 -37.87 11.77 22.62
N GLN A 220 -36.94 10.83 22.78
CA GLN A 220 -35.84 10.88 23.77
C GLN A 220 -34.51 11.29 23.18
N GLY A 221 -34.44 11.56 21.88
CA GLY A 221 -33.24 11.92 21.13
C GLY A 221 -33.29 11.36 19.72
N GLN A 222 -32.80 12.11 18.74
CA GLN A 222 -32.88 11.66 17.36
C GLN A 222 -32.03 10.39 17.15
N PRO A 223 -32.63 9.29 16.67
CA PRO A 223 -31.86 8.12 16.24
C PRO A 223 -30.96 8.50 15.07
N ARG A 224 -29.72 8.05 15.11
CA ARG A 224 -28.69 8.35 14.09
C ARG A 224 -28.46 7.14 13.20
N ARG A 225 -28.74 7.29 11.92
CA ARG A 225 -28.49 6.22 10.93
C ARG A 225 -27.05 6.20 10.52
N CYS A 226 -26.46 5.00 10.49
CA CYS A 226 -25.14 4.77 9.92
C CYS A 226 -25.28 4.45 8.44
N GLU A 227 -24.71 5.28 7.57
CA GLU A 227 -24.78 5.12 6.10
C GLU A 227 -24.00 3.90 5.59
N TYR A 228 -23.11 3.34 6.41
CA TYR A 228 -22.39 2.11 6.06
C TYR A 228 -23.17 0.83 6.36
N THR A 229 -23.91 0.80 7.48
CA THR A 229 -24.65 -0.41 7.89
C THR A 229 -26.15 -0.33 7.67
N GLY A 230 -26.69 0.84 7.36
CA GLY A 230 -28.13 1.10 7.28
C GLY A 230 -28.88 1.09 8.63
N ARG A 231 -28.19 0.79 9.73
CA ARG A 231 -28.80 0.63 11.07
C ARG A 231 -28.79 1.91 11.87
N TYR A 232 -29.66 1.96 12.87
CA TYR A 232 -29.84 3.09 13.79
C TYR A 232 -29.10 2.89 15.10
N TYR A 233 -28.54 3.97 15.60
CA TYR A 233 -27.71 4.02 16.81
C TYR A 233 -28.13 5.17 17.72
N CYS A 234 -27.84 5.03 19.02
CA CYS A 234 -27.95 6.13 19.97
C CYS A 234 -26.81 7.13 19.81
N SER A 235 -26.90 8.29 20.45
CA SER A 235 -25.88 9.35 20.41
C SER A 235 -24.52 8.92 20.96
N LEU A 236 -24.48 7.96 21.87
CA LEU A 236 -23.24 7.43 22.43
C LEU A 236 -22.47 6.54 21.44
N CYS A 237 -23.20 5.75 20.62
CA CYS A 237 -22.60 4.83 19.65
C CYS A 237 -22.38 5.46 18.27
N HIS A 238 -22.99 6.63 18.02
CA HIS A 238 -22.89 7.33 16.74
C HIS A 238 -22.66 8.84 16.96
N TRP A 239 -21.45 9.29 16.65
CA TRP A 239 -21.03 10.67 16.89
C TRP A 239 -21.14 11.57 15.66
N ASN A 240 -21.90 11.15 14.64
CA ASN A 240 -22.00 11.83 13.35
C ASN A 240 -20.63 12.00 12.65
N SER A 241 -19.69 11.10 12.91
CA SER A 241 -18.43 11.09 12.20
C SER A 241 -18.63 10.73 10.73
N HIS A 242 -17.84 11.32 9.84
CA HIS A 242 -17.96 11.13 8.41
C HIS A 242 -16.79 10.30 7.89
N THR A 243 -17.06 9.45 6.90
CA THR A 243 -16.04 8.72 6.13
C THR A 243 -16.61 8.30 4.79
N ILE A 244 -15.73 7.99 3.84
CA ILE A 244 -16.11 7.46 2.54
C ILE A 244 -16.65 6.03 2.72
N VAL A 245 -17.76 5.72 2.06
CA VAL A 245 -18.44 4.42 2.13
C VAL A 245 -18.09 3.60 0.89
N PRO A 246 -17.44 2.42 1.04
CA PRO A 246 -16.97 1.63 -0.09
C PRO A 246 -18.05 1.27 -1.11
N ALA A 247 -19.26 0.90 -0.65
CA ALA A 247 -20.38 0.58 -1.53
C ALA A 247 -20.74 1.72 -2.49
N ARG A 248 -20.71 2.97 -2.02
CA ARG A 248 -21.00 4.15 -2.85
C ARG A 248 -19.92 4.42 -3.88
N VAL A 249 -18.65 4.19 -3.51
CA VAL A 249 -17.53 4.29 -4.45
C VAL A 249 -17.67 3.25 -5.55
N LEU A 250 -17.93 2.00 -5.18
CA LEU A 250 -17.99 0.88 -6.13
C LEU A 250 -19.20 0.93 -7.06
N HIS A 251 -20.34 1.41 -6.59
CA HIS A 251 -21.55 1.45 -7.40
C HIS A 251 -21.78 2.77 -8.12
N ASN A 252 -21.40 3.89 -7.50
CA ASN A 252 -21.78 5.23 -7.98
C ASN A 252 -20.56 6.15 -8.21
N TRP A 253 -19.34 5.69 -7.93
CA TRP A 253 -18.12 6.51 -7.94
C TRP A 253 -18.25 7.76 -7.05
N ASP A 254 -18.98 7.61 -5.90
CA ASP A 254 -19.31 8.67 -4.95
C ASP A 254 -18.36 8.64 -3.76
N PHE A 255 -17.50 9.65 -3.64
CA PHE A 255 -16.50 9.83 -2.59
C PHE A 255 -16.96 10.82 -1.50
N GLU A 256 -18.21 11.25 -1.52
CA GLU A 256 -18.72 12.15 -0.48
C GLU A 256 -18.72 11.46 0.90
N PRO A 257 -18.05 12.06 1.91
CA PRO A 257 -18.01 11.47 3.24
C PRO A 257 -19.42 11.41 3.88
N ARG A 258 -19.84 10.20 4.26
CA ARG A 258 -21.15 9.92 4.84
C ARG A 258 -21.07 9.66 6.34
N LYS A 259 -22.18 9.94 7.05
CA LYS A 259 -22.27 9.74 8.50
C LYS A 259 -22.25 8.26 8.85
N VAL A 260 -21.32 7.86 9.73
CA VAL A 260 -21.19 6.48 10.17
C VAL A 260 -21.08 6.37 11.69
N CYS A 261 -21.49 5.23 12.23
CA CYS A 261 -21.30 4.92 13.65
C CYS A 261 -19.82 4.72 13.99
N ARG A 262 -19.47 4.78 15.26
CA ARG A 262 -18.07 4.67 15.71
C ARG A 262 -17.43 3.33 15.36
N ALA A 263 -18.17 2.24 15.52
CA ALA A 263 -17.69 0.91 15.16
C ALA A 263 -17.34 0.79 13.67
N SER A 264 -18.20 1.36 12.80
CA SER A 264 -17.96 1.40 11.36
C SER A 264 -16.78 2.30 10.99
N LEU A 265 -16.66 3.45 11.63
CA LEU A 265 -15.55 4.37 11.42
C LEU A 265 -14.20 3.70 11.72
N GLN A 266 -14.09 3.03 12.88
CA GLN A 266 -12.87 2.32 13.28
C GLN A 266 -12.55 1.19 12.31
N PHE A 267 -13.55 0.40 11.94
CA PHE A 267 -13.40 -0.68 10.98
C PHE A 267 -12.93 -0.17 9.60
N LEU A 268 -13.60 0.84 9.05
CA LEU A 268 -13.26 1.40 7.73
C LEU A 268 -11.86 2.03 7.71
N ARG A 269 -11.43 2.66 8.80
CA ARG A 269 -10.06 3.18 8.93
C ARG A 269 -9.00 2.08 8.89
N LEU A 270 -9.25 0.94 9.54
CA LEU A 270 -8.34 -0.21 9.52
C LEU A 270 -8.30 -0.89 8.15
N MET A 271 -9.40 -0.81 7.40
CA MET A 271 -9.55 -1.53 6.13
C MET A 271 -9.20 -0.68 4.89
N VAL A 272 -9.13 0.66 5.02
CA VAL A 272 -9.02 1.58 3.88
C VAL A 272 -7.84 1.28 2.96
N ARG A 273 -6.70 0.84 3.51
CA ARG A 273 -5.47 0.53 2.76
C ARG A 273 -5.31 -0.96 2.42
N LYS A 274 -6.21 -1.83 2.90
CA LYS A 274 -6.14 -3.25 2.57
C LYS A 274 -6.58 -3.49 1.13
N PRO A 275 -5.77 -4.15 0.29
CA PRO A 275 -6.11 -4.43 -1.11
C PRO A 275 -7.05 -5.64 -1.20
N ILE A 276 -8.33 -5.41 -0.91
CA ILE A 276 -9.35 -6.47 -0.85
C ILE A 276 -10.46 -6.31 -1.90
N LEU A 277 -10.39 -5.27 -2.73
CA LEU A 277 -11.39 -4.98 -3.75
C LEU A 277 -10.96 -5.54 -5.09
N ASN A 278 -11.55 -6.64 -5.52
CA ASN A 278 -11.41 -7.15 -6.89
C ASN A 278 -12.43 -6.44 -7.79
N LEU A 279 -12.00 -5.36 -8.45
CA LEU A 279 -12.92 -4.55 -9.26
C LEU A 279 -13.43 -5.28 -10.50
N ASP A 280 -12.67 -6.21 -11.04
CA ASP A 280 -13.11 -7.04 -12.19
C ASP A 280 -14.31 -7.91 -11.86
N GLU A 281 -14.40 -8.38 -10.60
CA GLU A 281 -15.54 -9.17 -10.11
C GLU A 281 -16.67 -8.31 -9.56
N LEU A 282 -16.32 -7.23 -8.83
CA LEU A 282 -17.30 -6.42 -8.12
C LEU A 282 -18.06 -5.47 -9.05
N ASN A 283 -17.38 -4.78 -9.94
CA ASN A 283 -17.98 -3.88 -10.92
C ASN A 283 -17.04 -3.62 -12.11
N PRO A 284 -16.98 -4.50 -13.11
CA PRO A 284 -16.10 -4.33 -14.27
C PRO A 284 -16.44 -3.09 -15.11
N MET A 285 -17.68 -2.59 -15.02
CA MET A 285 -18.11 -1.41 -15.77
C MET A 285 -17.39 -0.15 -15.33
N LEU A 286 -16.84 -0.10 -14.11
CA LEU A 286 -16.05 1.04 -13.63
C LEU A 286 -14.86 1.35 -14.55
N PHE A 287 -14.21 0.34 -15.11
CA PHE A 287 -13.09 0.53 -16.06
C PHE A 287 -13.51 1.18 -17.37
N THR A 288 -14.79 1.13 -17.70
CA THR A 288 -15.34 1.78 -18.90
C THR A 288 -15.81 3.19 -18.60
N PHE A 289 -16.43 3.40 -17.44
CA PHE A 289 -16.97 4.72 -17.07
C PHE A 289 -15.91 5.66 -16.50
N VAL A 290 -14.86 5.14 -15.86
CA VAL A 290 -13.78 5.89 -15.26
C VAL A 290 -12.52 5.68 -16.09
N GLU A 291 -12.25 6.58 -17.02
CA GLU A 291 -11.14 6.48 -17.97
C GLU A 291 -9.79 6.33 -17.26
N ASP A 292 -9.56 7.13 -16.22
CA ASP A 292 -8.32 7.08 -15.42
C ASP A 292 -8.12 5.72 -14.74
N LEU A 293 -9.21 5.06 -14.30
CA LEU A 293 -9.13 3.72 -13.72
C LEU A 293 -8.73 2.68 -14.78
N GLY A 294 -9.24 2.82 -16.00
CA GLY A 294 -8.83 2.02 -17.15
C GLY A 294 -7.34 2.20 -17.49
N HIS A 295 -6.84 3.43 -17.42
CA HIS A 295 -5.42 3.73 -17.61
C HIS A 295 -4.56 3.13 -16.48
N VAL A 296 -4.97 3.27 -15.22
CA VAL A 296 -4.28 2.64 -14.07
C VAL A 296 -4.20 1.13 -14.24
N LYS A 297 -5.26 0.46 -14.69
CA LYS A 297 -5.26 -0.97 -14.95
C LYS A 297 -4.18 -1.37 -15.96
N LYS A 298 -4.11 -0.66 -17.09
CA LYS A 298 -3.08 -0.90 -18.13
C LYS A 298 -1.67 -0.69 -17.59
N LEU A 299 -1.44 0.42 -16.88
CA LEU A 299 -0.13 0.69 -16.27
C LEU A 299 0.29 -0.42 -15.29
N ARG A 300 -0.65 -0.94 -14.48
CA ARG A 300 -0.37 -2.05 -13.57
C ARG A 300 -0.04 -3.35 -14.30
N GLU A 301 -0.76 -3.67 -15.38
CA GLU A 301 -0.46 -4.83 -16.22
C GLU A 301 0.94 -4.73 -16.84
N ASP A 302 1.31 -3.54 -17.32
CA ASP A 302 2.66 -3.28 -17.86
C ASP A 302 3.73 -3.37 -16.78
N ILE A 303 3.50 -2.81 -15.59
CA ILE A 303 4.40 -2.91 -14.44
C ILE A 303 4.65 -4.38 -14.06
N LEU A 304 3.61 -5.22 -14.09
CA LEU A 304 3.76 -6.66 -13.82
C LEU A 304 4.61 -7.36 -14.88
N ARG A 305 4.47 -7.00 -16.15
CA ARG A 305 5.36 -7.51 -17.21
C ARG A 305 6.80 -7.02 -17.01
N MET A 306 6.98 -5.74 -16.69
CA MET A 306 8.29 -5.15 -16.42
C MET A 306 8.97 -5.73 -15.17
N LYS A 307 8.20 -6.12 -14.16
CA LYS A 307 8.72 -6.75 -12.94
C LYS A 307 9.62 -7.95 -13.25
N GLN A 308 9.30 -8.77 -14.25
CA GLN A 308 10.09 -9.94 -14.63
C GLN A 308 11.53 -9.57 -15.06
N TYR A 309 11.68 -8.43 -15.74
CA TYR A 309 13.00 -7.91 -16.12
C TYR A 309 13.75 -7.33 -14.92
N LEU A 310 13.04 -6.57 -14.07
CA LEU A 310 13.64 -5.86 -12.93
C LEU A 310 14.10 -6.80 -11.81
N THR A 311 13.36 -7.87 -11.53
CA THR A 311 13.72 -8.87 -10.51
C THR A 311 14.99 -9.64 -10.86
N LEU A 312 15.27 -9.82 -12.15
CA LEU A 312 16.45 -10.53 -12.64
C LEU A 312 17.62 -9.59 -12.99
N CYS A 313 17.45 -8.29 -12.78
CA CYS A 313 18.46 -7.28 -13.13
C CYS A 313 19.18 -6.78 -11.89
N HIS A 314 20.50 -7.09 -11.79
CA HIS A 314 21.32 -6.65 -10.66
C HIS A 314 21.35 -5.11 -10.52
N ALA A 315 21.44 -4.37 -11.63
CA ALA A 315 21.43 -2.91 -11.61
C ALA A 315 20.09 -2.35 -11.08
N ALA A 316 18.95 -2.95 -11.47
CA ALA A 316 17.64 -2.58 -10.95
C ALA A 316 17.49 -2.88 -9.46
N GLN A 317 18.05 -3.99 -8.99
CA GLN A 317 18.09 -4.34 -7.57
C GLN A 317 18.96 -3.38 -6.76
N GLN A 318 20.13 -3.01 -7.27
CA GLN A 318 21.00 -2.01 -6.64
C GLN A 318 20.34 -0.64 -6.55
N GLN A 319 19.64 -0.23 -7.60
CA GLN A 319 18.88 1.03 -7.65
C GLN A 319 17.54 0.94 -6.88
N LYS A 320 17.18 -0.24 -6.39
CA LYS A 320 15.94 -0.50 -5.64
C LYS A 320 14.69 -0.04 -6.38
N LEU A 321 14.64 -0.21 -7.71
CA LEU A 321 13.56 0.33 -8.55
C LEU A 321 12.16 -0.15 -8.10
N LEU A 322 12.00 -1.42 -7.73
CA LEU A 322 10.70 -1.94 -7.28
C LEU A 322 10.23 -1.32 -5.95
N LEU A 323 11.14 -0.74 -5.15
CA LEU A 323 10.76 -0.03 -3.92
C LEU A 323 10.06 1.31 -4.19
N LEU A 324 10.07 1.82 -5.42
CA LEU A 324 9.21 2.95 -5.78
C LEU A 324 7.72 2.64 -5.52
N LEU A 325 7.33 1.36 -5.54
CA LEU A 325 5.97 0.90 -5.25
C LEU A 325 5.79 0.34 -3.82
N HIS A 326 6.71 0.61 -2.88
CA HIS A 326 6.65 0.06 -1.52
C HIS A 326 5.34 0.37 -0.77
N LYS A 327 4.76 1.55 -0.99
CA LYS A 327 3.47 1.94 -0.38
C LYS A 327 2.26 1.21 -1.01
N ARG A 328 2.45 0.58 -2.17
CA ARG A 328 1.43 -0.14 -2.95
C ARG A 328 1.99 -1.46 -3.46
N GLN A 329 2.54 -2.26 -2.55
CA GLN A 329 3.18 -3.53 -2.87
C GLN A 329 2.25 -4.46 -3.67
N HIS A 330 0.95 -4.42 -3.41
CA HIS A 330 -0.06 -5.17 -4.17
C HIS A 330 -0.09 -4.82 -5.67
N PHE A 331 0.47 -3.69 -6.11
CA PHE A 331 0.58 -3.34 -7.53
C PHE A 331 1.70 -4.10 -8.25
N VAL A 332 2.67 -4.64 -7.52
CA VAL A 332 3.70 -5.54 -8.07
C VAL A 332 3.40 -7.02 -7.82
N GLU A 333 2.34 -7.33 -7.09
CA GLU A 333 1.88 -8.71 -6.85
C GLU A 333 0.79 -9.15 -7.83
N GLY A 334 -0.08 -8.24 -8.23
CA GLY A 334 -1.16 -8.50 -9.17
C GLY A 334 -1.81 -7.23 -9.72
N SER A 335 -2.65 -7.35 -10.75
CA SER A 335 -3.36 -6.23 -11.38
C SER A 335 -4.80 -6.06 -10.90
N HIS A 336 -5.38 -7.06 -10.22
CA HIS A 336 -6.82 -7.14 -9.97
C HIS A 336 -7.27 -6.49 -8.66
N MET A 337 -6.40 -6.54 -7.63
CA MET A 337 -6.76 -6.09 -6.28
C MET A 337 -6.49 -4.61 -6.08
N TYR A 338 -7.45 -3.92 -5.50
CA TYR A 338 -7.37 -2.50 -5.14
C TYR A 338 -7.70 -2.32 -3.66
N SER A 339 -7.11 -1.32 -3.04
CA SER A 339 -7.56 -0.81 -1.75
C SER A 339 -8.55 0.34 -1.98
N LEU A 340 -9.38 0.63 -0.98
CA LEU A 340 -10.24 1.82 -1.04
C LEU A 340 -9.40 3.11 -1.14
N GLN A 341 -8.20 3.12 -0.51
CA GLN A 341 -7.27 4.25 -0.60
C GLN A 341 -6.79 4.49 -2.04
N ASP A 342 -6.55 3.43 -2.83
CA ASP A 342 -6.14 3.60 -4.23
C ASP A 342 -7.22 4.30 -5.05
N LEU A 343 -8.50 3.98 -4.79
CA LEU A 343 -9.62 4.62 -5.48
C LEU A 343 -9.78 6.08 -5.04
N ILE A 344 -9.55 6.40 -3.77
CA ILE A 344 -9.52 7.77 -3.25
C ILE A 344 -8.37 8.54 -3.90
N ASP A 345 -7.17 7.99 -3.89
CA ASP A 345 -5.99 8.64 -4.47
C ASP A 345 -6.12 8.82 -5.99
N LEU A 346 -6.86 7.94 -6.66
CA LEU A 346 -7.20 8.10 -8.07
C LEU A 346 -8.18 9.25 -8.30
N HIS A 347 -9.25 9.31 -7.51
CA HIS A 347 -10.23 10.38 -7.55
C HIS A 347 -9.60 11.76 -7.28
N ASP A 348 -8.65 11.81 -6.34
CA ASP A 348 -7.91 13.02 -5.98
C ASP A 348 -6.82 13.40 -7.01
N GLY A 349 -6.64 12.60 -8.08
CA GLY A 349 -5.68 12.83 -9.15
C GLY A 349 -4.23 12.46 -8.83
N ASN A 350 -3.97 11.91 -7.65
CA ASN A 350 -2.61 11.62 -7.18
C ASN A 350 -2.05 10.29 -7.72
N LEU A 351 -2.91 9.29 -7.95
CA LEU A 351 -2.47 7.93 -8.27
C LEU A 351 -1.97 7.79 -9.71
N LEU A 352 -2.70 8.32 -10.70
CA LEU A 352 -2.38 8.15 -12.11
C LEU A 352 -1.02 8.77 -12.47
N GLY A 353 -0.79 10.01 -12.03
CA GLY A 353 0.49 10.70 -12.26
C GLY A 353 1.67 9.97 -11.65
N TYR A 354 1.51 9.50 -10.41
CA TYR A 354 2.53 8.69 -9.72
C TYR A 354 2.84 7.39 -10.46
N LEU A 355 1.83 6.62 -10.87
CA LEU A 355 2.04 5.37 -11.60
C LEU A 355 2.66 5.58 -12.98
N THR A 356 2.27 6.65 -13.68
CA THR A 356 2.87 7.01 -14.96
C THR A 356 4.36 7.28 -14.81
N GLN A 357 4.77 8.00 -13.76
CA GLN A 357 6.18 8.26 -13.49
C GLN A 357 6.95 6.95 -13.19
N VAL A 358 6.41 6.10 -12.31
CA VAL A 358 7.03 4.81 -11.98
C VAL A 358 7.14 3.91 -13.21
N HIS A 359 6.08 3.82 -14.01
CA HIS A 359 6.07 3.09 -15.27
C HIS A 359 7.17 3.59 -16.21
N GLN A 360 7.30 4.91 -16.37
CA GLN A 360 8.31 5.51 -17.24
C GLN A 360 9.74 5.18 -16.76
N VAL A 361 10.00 5.24 -15.46
CA VAL A 361 11.30 4.87 -14.88
C VAL A 361 11.64 3.41 -15.17
N PHE A 362 10.68 2.51 -14.99
CA PHE A 362 10.87 1.08 -15.27
C PHE A 362 11.09 0.82 -16.76
N PHE A 363 10.28 1.45 -17.60
CA PHE A 363 10.38 1.35 -19.05
C PHE A 363 11.73 1.85 -19.57
N ASP A 364 12.18 3.02 -19.13
CA ASP A 364 13.46 3.60 -19.53
C ASP A 364 14.65 2.76 -19.04
N HIS A 365 14.55 2.17 -17.85
CA HIS A 365 15.58 1.24 -17.37
C HIS A 365 15.69 0.02 -18.28
N ILE A 366 14.57 -0.58 -18.69
CA ILE A 366 14.56 -1.81 -19.48
C ILE A 366 14.96 -1.54 -20.93
N THR A 367 14.46 -0.46 -21.52
CA THR A 367 14.60 -0.23 -22.97
C THR A 367 15.80 0.64 -23.33
N LYS A 368 16.26 1.53 -22.43
CA LYS A 368 17.28 2.55 -22.75
C LYS A 368 18.52 2.46 -21.87
N SER A 369 18.36 2.39 -20.54
CA SER A 369 19.45 2.65 -19.59
C SER A 369 20.28 1.43 -19.23
N CYS A 370 19.72 0.22 -19.29
CA CYS A 370 20.40 -1.00 -18.85
C CYS A 370 20.69 -1.93 -20.01
N GLU A 371 21.96 -2.12 -20.36
CA GLU A 371 22.38 -3.02 -21.44
C GLU A 371 21.99 -4.49 -21.17
N GLY A 372 22.08 -4.94 -19.91
CA GLY A 372 21.66 -6.28 -19.51
C GLY A 372 20.15 -6.53 -19.70
N CYS A 373 19.32 -5.51 -19.49
CA CYS A 373 17.88 -5.59 -19.77
C CYS A 373 17.63 -5.50 -21.27
N ARG A 374 18.31 -4.59 -21.99
CA ARG A 374 18.20 -4.47 -23.45
C ARG A 374 18.55 -5.76 -24.17
N GLY A 375 19.55 -6.50 -23.70
CA GLY A 375 19.92 -7.79 -24.25
C GLY A 375 18.84 -8.89 -24.12
N LYS A 376 17.78 -8.66 -23.36
CA LYS A 376 16.62 -9.57 -23.23
C LYS A 376 15.47 -9.19 -24.17
N GLY A 377 15.64 -8.19 -25.03
CA GLY A 377 14.64 -7.77 -26.01
C GLY A 377 14.61 -8.68 -27.24
N TYR A 378 13.80 -8.33 -28.19
CA TYR A 378 13.52 -9.07 -29.41
C TYR A 378 13.85 -8.24 -30.64
N LEU A 379 14.14 -8.88 -31.76
CA LEU A 379 14.23 -8.26 -33.06
C LEU A 379 13.03 -8.70 -33.91
N CYS A 380 12.40 -7.74 -34.58
CA CYS A 380 11.27 -8.04 -35.44
C CYS A 380 11.73 -8.81 -36.67
N LYS A 381 11.17 -10.02 -36.89
CA LYS A 381 11.47 -10.87 -38.06
C LYS A 381 10.71 -10.50 -39.33
N PHE A 382 9.81 -9.50 -39.26
CA PHE A 382 9.06 -9.02 -40.40
C PHE A 382 9.67 -7.81 -41.10
N CYS A 383 10.61 -7.13 -40.44
CA CYS A 383 11.35 -6.01 -41.00
C CYS A 383 12.85 -6.15 -40.73
N ASP A 384 13.66 -5.42 -41.45
CA ASP A 384 15.13 -5.42 -41.31
C ASP A 384 15.60 -4.37 -40.29
N SER A 385 14.74 -3.93 -39.39
CA SER A 385 15.08 -3.00 -38.31
C SER A 385 15.95 -3.68 -37.27
N GLU A 386 17.06 -3.07 -36.91
CA GLU A 386 17.92 -3.47 -35.80
C GLU A 386 17.40 -2.96 -34.44
N GLU A 387 16.24 -2.35 -34.39
CA GLU A 387 15.65 -1.84 -33.18
C GLU A 387 15.21 -2.99 -32.26
N VAL A 388 15.67 -2.93 -31.01
CA VAL A 388 15.29 -3.91 -30.00
C VAL A 388 13.92 -3.56 -29.45
N ILE A 389 12.97 -4.49 -29.60
CA ILE A 389 11.59 -4.33 -29.14
C ILE A 389 11.30 -5.22 -27.92
N PHE A 390 10.32 -4.79 -27.14
CA PHE A 390 9.89 -5.48 -25.91
C PHE A 390 8.39 -5.73 -25.94
N PRO A 391 7.86 -6.77 -25.29
CA PRO A 391 6.42 -6.98 -25.15
C PRO A 391 5.80 -6.01 -24.13
N LEU A 392 6.18 -4.73 -24.22
CA LEU A 392 5.80 -3.66 -23.33
C LEU A 392 5.16 -2.54 -24.17
N GLY A 393 3.90 -2.26 -23.90
CA GLY A 393 3.17 -1.20 -24.61
C GLY A 393 2.32 -1.68 -25.80
N ASN A 394 1.78 -0.73 -26.55
CA ASN A 394 0.79 -0.98 -27.58
C ASN A 394 1.40 -1.21 -29.00
N ASP A 395 2.70 -0.94 -29.18
CA ASP A 395 3.37 -0.94 -30.48
C ASP A 395 3.92 -2.30 -30.89
N THR A 396 3.81 -3.28 -30.00
CA THR A 396 4.29 -4.63 -30.22
C THR A 396 3.16 -5.65 -30.15
N PHE A 397 3.33 -6.74 -30.92
CA PHE A 397 2.47 -7.89 -30.93
C PHE A 397 3.26 -9.10 -30.45
N THR A 398 2.71 -9.82 -29.48
CA THR A 398 3.28 -11.07 -28.97
C THR A 398 2.49 -12.26 -29.53
N CYS A 399 3.16 -13.20 -30.19
CA CYS A 399 2.53 -14.39 -30.69
C CYS A 399 2.04 -15.29 -29.54
N PRO A 400 0.75 -15.69 -29.51
CA PRO A 400 0.21 -16.50 -28.42
C PRO A 400 0.80 -17.92 -28.35
N GLU A 401 1.28 -18.47 -29.49
CA GLU A 401 1.79 -19.85 -29.55
C GLU A 401 3.27 -19.96 -29.15
N CYS A 402 4.11 -19.01 -29.57
CA CYS A 402 5.55 -19.10 -29.39
C CYS A 402 6.14 -17.95 -28.57
N SER A 403 5.32 -16.98 -28.14
CA SER A 403 5.73 -15.79 -27.37
C SER A 403 6.76 -14.89 -28.07
N SER A 404 6.99 -15.06 -29.39
CA SER A 404 7.85 -14.15 -30.16
C SER A 404 7.20 -12.80 -30.32
N VAL A 405 8.00 -11.73 -30.27
CA VAL A 405 7.54 -10.34 -30.29
C VAL A 405 7.87 -9.71 -31.64
N TYR A 406 6.92 -8.96 -32.19
CA TYR A 406 7.03 -8.26 -33.47
C TYR A 406 6.44 -6.86 -33.36
N HIS A 407 6.81 -5.95 -34.25
CA HIS A 407 6.08 -4.69 -34.36
C HIS A 407 4.64 -4.97 -34.76
N LYS A 408 3.70 -4.31 -34.13
CA LYS A 408 2.27 -4.45 -34.41
C LYS A 408 1.95 -4.10 -35.85
N GLU A 409 2.49 -2.98 -36.36
CA GLU A 409 2.32 -2.55 -37.74
C GLU A 409 2.89 -3.57 -38.75
N CYS A 410 4.05 -4.17 -38.45
CA CYS A 410 4.63 -5.19 -39.34
C CYS A 410 3.76 -6.44 -39.38
N ARG A 411 3.11 -6.81 -38.28
CA ARG A 411 2.17 -7.93 -38.20
C ARG A 411 0.88 -7.64 -38.97
N GLU A 412 0.34 -6.42 -38.87
CA GLU A 412 -0.89 -6.02 -39.55
C GLU A 412 -0.69 -5.88 -41.08
N LYS A 413 0.46 -5.40 -41.52
CA LYS A 413 0.79 -5.28 -42.96
C LYS A 413 1.02 -6.65 -43.63
N ARG A 414 1.52 -7.62 -42.88
CA ARG A 414 1.77 -8.98 -43.36
C ARG A 414 0.80 -9.93 -42.66
N GLN A 415 -0.21 -10.40 -43.37
CA GLN A 415 -1.17 -11.41 -42.88
C GLN A 415 -0.58 -12.82 -42.78
N ASP A 416 0.74 -12.94 -42.95
CA ASP A 416 1.44 -14.25 -42.94
C ASP A 416 1.44 -14.87 -41.53
N PRO A 417 1.48 -16.19 -41.41
CA PRO A 417 1.64 -16.88 -40.14
C PRO A 417 2.94 -16.49 -39.45
N CYS A 418 3.02 -16.69 -38.14
CA CYS A 418 4.20 -16.34 -37.36
C CYS A 418 5.45 -17.07 -37.90
N PRO A 419 6.53 -16.36 -38.29
CA PRO A 419 7.73 -16.96 -38.89
C PRO A 419 8.38 -18.01 -37.99
N TRP A 420 8.32 -17.84 -36.66
CA TRP A 420 8.87 -18.77 -35.70
C TRP A 420 8.02 -20.02 -35.56
N CYS A 421 6.69 -19.89 -35.57
CA CYS A 421 5.78 -21.05 -35.58
C CYS A 421 5.91 -21.87 -36.85
N GLU A 422 6.03 -21.22 -38.02
CA GLU A 422 6.30 -21.90 -39.29
C GLU A 422 7.63 -22.63 -39.31
N TRP A 423 8.70 -21.96 -38.82
CA TRP A 423 10.00 -22.59 -38.73
C TRP A 423 9.97 -23.81 -37.81
N LYS A 424 9.31 -23.71 -36.66
CA LYS A 424 9.13 -24.82 -35.71
C LYS A 424 8.38 -25.98 -36.32
N THR A 425 7.31 -25.72 -37.08
CA THR A 425 6.51 -26.73 -37.77
C THR A 425 7.33 -27.43 -38.87
N ARG A 426 8.08 -26.68 -39.66
CA ARG A 426 8.98 -27.24 -40.70
C ARG A 426 10.09 -28.11 -40.10
N HIS A 427 10.68 -27.67 -39.00
CA HIS A 427 11.73 -28.45 -38.31
C HIS A 427 11.19 -29.74 -37.69
N HIS A 428 9.99 -29.71 -37.14
CA HIS A 428 9.33 -30.93 -36.62
C HIS A 428 9.00 -31.92 -37.75
N GLN A 429 8.58 -31.45 -38.92
CA GLN A 429 8.30 -32.31 -40.08
C GLN A 429 9.58 -32.93 -40.66
N THR A 430 10.68 -32.15 -40.76
CA THR A 430 11.99 -32.65 -41.23
C THR A 430 12.63 -33.64 -40.26
N SER A 431 12.50 -33.43 -38.96
CA SER A 431 13.00 -34.39 -37.98
C SER A 431 12.19 -35.67 -37.94
N ARG A 432 10.89 -35.60 -38.19
CA ARG A 432 10.01 -36.78 -38.29
C ARG A 432 10.29 -37.58 -39.56
N ALA A 433 10.46 -36.93 -40.72
CA ALA A 433 10.85 -37.56 -41.96
C ALA A 433 12.25 -38.27 -41.86
N ARG A 434 13.24 -37.63 -41.18
CA ARG A 434 14.53 -38.26 -40.93
C ARG A 434 14.43 -39.48 -40.01
N SER A 435 13.59 -39.50 -39.02
CA SER A 435 13.40 -40.63 -38.13
C SER A 435 12.70 -41.80 -38.87
N GLU A 436 11.75 -41.49 -39.76
CA GLU A 436 11.09 -42.50 -40.61
C GLU A 436 12.00 -43.12 -41.66
N ASP A 437 12.94 -42.31 -42.27
CA ASP A 437 13.95 -42.82 -43.19
C ASP A 437 15.01 -43.71 -42.50
N VAL A 438 15.37 -43.39 -41.24
CA VAL A 438 16.30 -44.25 -40.45
C VAL A 438 15.63 -45.56 -40.03
N GLU A 439 14.33 -45.55 -39.72
CA GLU A 439 13.57 -46.78 -39.44
C GLU A 439 13.40 -47.68 -40.69
N LEU A 440 13.16 -47.08 -41.86
CA LEU A 440 13.07 -47.80 -43.14
C LEU A 440 14.39 -48.41 -43.55
N THR A 441 15.53 -47.69 -43.38
CA THR A 441 16.89 -48.22 -43.64
C THR A 441 17.27 -49.35 -42.69
N ASN A 442 16.90 -49.25 -41.42
CA ASN A 442 17.18 -50.30 -40.43
C ASN A 442 16.28 -51.53 -40.66
N ARG A 443 15.06 -51.40 -41.16
CA ARG A 443 14.21 -52.54 -41.55
C ARG A 443 14.71 -53.28 -42.79
N ASN A 444 15.26 -52.54 -43.77
CA ASN A 444 15.84 -53.15 -44.97
C ASN A 444 17.20 -53.85 -44.68
N HIS A 445 17.96 -53.45 -43.68
CA HIS A 445 19.15 -54.16 -43.23
C HIS A 445 18.88 -55.36 -42.33
N ALA A 446 17.68 -55.50 -41.79
CA ALA A 446 17.30 -56.64 -40.96
C ALA A 446 16.63 -57.76 -41.78
N LEU A 447 16.39 -57.56 -43.09
CA LEU A 447 15.79 -58.51 -44.03
C LEU A 447 16.76 -58.99 -45.12
N ALA A 448 18.04 -58.55 -45.08
CA ALA A 448 19.15 -59.06 -45.91
C ALA A 448 20.11 -59.87 -45.02
#